data_6be96495aee83a7a092ba90cfec42bc5
#
_entry.id   6be96495aee83a7a092ba90cfec42bc5
#
_cell.length_a   1.000
_cell.length_b   1.000
_cell.length_c   1.000
_cell.angle_alpha   90.00
_cell.angle_beta   90.00
_cell.angle_gamma   90.00
#
_symmetry.space_group_name_H-M   'P 1'
#
loop_
_entity.id
_entity.type
_entity.pdbx_description
1 polymer ?
#
loop_
_entity_poly.entity_id
_entity_poly.type
_entity_poly.pdbx_seq_one_letter_code
_entity_poly.pdbx_strand_id
1 'polypeptide(L)'
;MRKIKSKAFRSAKSMWFYIGLMTLPLLQFFVFYICVNFNSFLLAFRNIVLNSETKQYEFSWTIGNFSNWFTDANEIQLLRQTLKVSLKAYAIMLLIGTPLGLFFAYYIFKKLPGAMFFRFLLFMPSIIASIVLVTIFRYFTDYVVPEILKIAKISLESTLLSGKGTRFATVMFYNLFVSFGTSVLLYSNKMANISPEIVEAAELDGVNAFQEFFFIVIPQTFSTLSVFLVTGVAAIFTNEINNFSFFNYNWKPDTATLGFLMYYRTQKAKAEISQ
;
A
#
# COMPACT_ATOMS: atom_id res chain seq x y z
N MET A 1 9.27 0.64 42.73
CA MET A 1 8.33 0.84 41.61
C MET A 1 7.13 1.66 42.08
N ARG A 2 7.14 2.96 41.85
CA ARG A 2 6.00 3.86 42.19
C ARG A 2 4.99 3.73 41.01
N LYS A 3 3.82 3.17 41.29
CA LYS A 3 2.66 3.19 40.37
C LYS A 3 2.27 4.64 40.11
N ILE A 4 2.56 5.14 38.90
CA ILE A 4 2.00 6.39 38.39
C ILE A 4 0.52 6.09 38.09
N LYS A 5 -0.34 6.33 39.08
CA LYS A 5 -1.78 6.38 38.86
C LYS A 5 -2.04 7.61 37.98
N SER A 6 -2.49 7.40 36.76
CA SER A 6 -2.87 8.48 35.84
C SER A 6 -3.95 9.34 36.46
N LYS A 7 -3.61 10.58 36.78
CA LYS A 7 -4.53 11.60 37.36
C LYS A 7 -5.55 12.14 36.32
N ALA A 8 -5.72 11.49 35.18
CA ALA A 8 -6.45 12.02 34.01
C ALA A 8 -7.98 12.10 34.18
N PHE A 9 -8.58 11.43 35.15
CA PHE A 9 -10.06 11.40 35.33
C PHE A 9 -10.52 11.93 36.67
N ARG A 10 -9.97 13.03 37.16
CA ARG A 10 -10.28 13.54 38.52
C ARG A 10 -11.44 14.52 38.61
N SER A 11 -12.08 14.92 37.52
CA SER A 11 -13.27 15.78 37.56
C SER A 11 -14.37 15.28 36.64
N ALA A 12 -15.59 15.15 37.09
CA ALA A 12 -16.75 14.80 36.27
C ALA A 12 -16.90 15.76 35.06
N LYS A 13 -16.56 17.03 35.23
CA LYS A 13 -16.56 18.04 34.15
C LYS A 13 -15.57 17.71 33.02
N SER A 14 -14.36 17.24 33.39
CA SER A 14 -13.36 16.85 32.33
C SER A 14 -13.78 15.58 31.63
N MET A 15 -14.42 14.64 32.32
CA MET A 15 -14.94 13.41 31.70
C MET A 15 -16.03 13.72 30.67
N TRP A 16 -17.00 14.57 31.01
CA TRP A 16 -18.06 14.98 30.06
C TRP A 16 -17.50 15.74 28.83
N PHE A 17 -16.48 16.56 29.05
CA PHE A 17 -15.77 17.21 27.93
C PHE A 17 -15.15 16.21 26.98
N TYR A 18 -14.41 15.21 27.49
CA TYR A 18 -13.79 14.17 26.64
C TYR A 18 -14.84 13.29 25.98
N ILE A 19 -15.93 12.93 26.66
CA ILE A 19 -17.04 12.18 26.05
C ILE A 19 -17.64 13.01 24.91
N GLY A 20 -17.96 14.29 25.14
CA GLY A 20 -18.50 15.16 24.08
C GLY A 20 -17.58 15.29 22.89
N LEU A 21 -16.27 15.46 23.10
CA LEU A 21 -15.28 15.56 22.05
C LEU A 21 -15.17 14.25 21.25
N MET A 22 -15.24 13.09 21.91
CA MET A 22 -15.11 11.78 21.28
C MET A 22 -16.40 11.26 20.66
N THR A 23 -17.56 11.81 21.04
CA THR A 23 -18.87 11.32 20.56
C THR A 23 -18.96 11.41 19.02
N LEU A 24 -18.55 12.53 18.43
CA LEU A 24 -18.65 12.74 16.98
C LEU A 24 -17.73 11.79 16.20
N PRO A 25 -16.41 11.65 16.49
CA PRO A 25 -15.55 10.66 15.86
C PRO A 25 -16.03 9.21 16.06
N LEU A 26 -16.51 8.85 17.25
CA LEU A 26 -17.02 7.51 17.54
C LEU A 26 -18.30 7.22 16.76
N LEU A 27 -19.22 8.17 16.66
CA LEU A 27 -20.45 8.06 15.88
C LEU A 27 -20.12 7.90 14.40
N GLN A 28 -19.20 8.73 13.87
CA GLN A 28 -18.71 8.61 12.50
C GLN A 28 -18.10 7.23 12.24
N PHE A 29 -17.24 6.74 13.13
CA PHE A 29 -16.65 5.41 13.03
C PHE A 29 -17.71 4.30 13.04
N PHE A 30 -18.67 4.38 13.97
CA PHE A 30 -19.74 3.39 14.07
C PHE A 30 -20.58 3.35 12.79
N VAL A 31 -21.07 4.50 12.31
CA VAL A 31 -21.95 4.56 11.13
C VAL A 31 -21.20 4.21 9.85
N PHE A 32 -20.09 4.89 9.56
CA PHE A 32 -19.41 4.76 8.26
C PHE A 32 -18.45 3.58 8.19
N TYR A 33 -17.96 3.09 9.31
CA TYR A 33 -17.06 1.94 9.32
C TYR A 33 -17.77 0.64 9.73
N ILE A 34 -18.37 0.59 10.91
CA ILE A 34 -18.99 -0.64 11.42
C ILE A 34 -20.23 -1.01 10.61
N CYS A 35 -21.21 -0.10 10.45
CA CYS A 35 -22.45 -0.41 9.74
C CYS A 35 -22.21 -0.74 8.26
N VAL A 36 -21.31 -0.01 7.59
CA VAL A 36 -20.99 -0.25 6.17
C VAL A 36 -20.27 -1.59 6.00
N ASN A 37 -19.27 -1.89 6.82
CA ASN A 37 -18.55 -3.17 6.73
C ASN A 37 -19.44 -4.36 7.14
N PHE A 38 -20.33 -4.19 8.10
CA PHE A 38 -21.29 -5.21 8.48
C PHE A 38 -22.25 -5.53 7.32
N ASN A 39 -22.76 -4.51 6.63
CA ASN A 39 -23.58 -4.73 5.43
C ASN A 39 -22.78 -5.42 4.32
N SER A 40 -21.53 -5.05 4.09
CA SER A 40 -20.65 -5.72 3.12
C SER A 40 -20.40 -7.18 3.47
N PHE A 41 -20.26 -7.49 4.77
CA PHE A 41 -20.15 -8.84 5.26
C PHE A 41 -21.44 -9.64 5.01
N LEU A 42 -22.61 -9.05 5.25
CA LEU A 42 -23.92 -9.68 4.95
C LEU A 42 -24.09 -9.95 3.44
N LEU A 43 -23.61 -9.04 2.59
CA LEU A 43 -23.66 -9.23 1.12
C LEU A 43 -22.89 -10.47 0.67
N ALA A 44 -21.82 -10.86 1.36
CA ALA A 44 -21.11 -12.11 1.05
C ALA A 44 -21.96 -13.38 1.17
N PHE A 45 -23.02 -13.33 1.99
CA PHE A 45 -23.98 -14.42 2.19
C PHE A 45 -25.27 -14.25 1.39
N ARG A 46 -25.36 -13.26 0.52
CA ARG A 46 -26.54 -13.01 -0.31
C ARG A 46 -26.24 -13.34 -1.76
N ASN A 47 -27.16 -14.05 -2.39
CA ASN A 47 -27.22 -14.17 -3.83
C ASN A 47 -28.27 -13.18 -4.35
N ILE A 48 -27.93 -12.39 -5.33
CA ILE A 48 -28.81 -11.39 -5.96
C ILE A 48 -29.09 -11.89 -7.38
N VAL A 49 -30.30 -12.30 -7.63
CA VAL A 49 -30.74 -12.78 -8.94
C VAL A 49 -31.79 -11.81 -9.49
N LEU A 50 -31.58 -11.35 -10.70
CA LEU A 50 -32.62 -10.59 -11.40
C LEU A 50 -33.70 -11.57 -11.90
N ASN A 51 -34.91 -11.45 -11.39
CA ASN A 51 -36.02 -12.21 -11.89
C ASN A 51 -36.42 -11.66 -13.27
N SER A 52 -36.30 -12.49 -14.30
CA SER A 52 -36.54 -12.09 -15.70
C SER A 52 -37.99 -11.72 -15.97
N GLU A 53 -38.95 -12.23 -15.18
CA GLU A 53 -40.37 -11.99 -15.36
C GLU A 53 -40.81 -10.68 -14.67
N THR A 54 -40.35 -10.46 -13.42
CA THR A 54 -40.77 -9.29 -12.62
C THR A 54 -39.84 -8.10 -12.75
N LYS A 55 -38.65 -8.26 -13.38
CA LYS A 55 -37.55 -7.28 -13.42
C LYS A 55 -37.15 -6.74 -12.05
N GLN A 56 -37.39 -7.51 -11.00
CA GLN A 56 -37.01 -7.17 -9.63
C GLN A 56 -35.87 -8.05 -9.16
N TYR A 57 -35.02 -7.48 -8.29
CA TYR A 57 -33.92 -8.23 -7.68
C TYR A 57 -34.46 -9.08 -6.52
N GLU A 58 -34.32 -10.38 -6.64
CA GLU A 58 -34.62 -11.32 -5.56
C GLU A 58 -33.36 -11.61 -4.74
N PHE A 59 -33.51 -11.59 -3.42
CA PHE A 59 -32.43 -11.84 -2.48
C PHE A 59 -32.63 -13.21 -1.81
N SER A 60 -31.66 -14.07 -1.97
CA SER A 60 -31.63 -15.35 -1.26
C SER A 60 -30.36 -15.48 -0.43
N TRP A 61 -30.47 -16.09 0.75
CA TRP A 61 -29.30 -16.40 1.56
C TRP A 61 -28.58 -17.63 1.03
N THR A 62 -27.28 -17.53 0.84
CA THR A 62 -26.46 -18.62 0.30
C THR A 62 -25.05 -18.61 0.87
N ILE A 63 -24.49 -19.82 1.03
CA ILE A 63 -23.05 -20.03 1.27
C ILE A 63 -22.34 -20.33 -0.07
N GLY A 64 -23.12 -20.46 -1.15
CA GLY A 64 -22.60 -20.79 -2.48
C GLY A 64 -21.52 -19.82 -3.00
N ASN A 65 -21.60 -18.55 -2.62
CA ASN A 65 -20.57 -17.58 -2.97
C ASN A 65 -19.18 -17.99 -2.51
N PHE A 66 -19.06 -18.63 -1.35
CA PHE A 66 -17.79 -19.13 -0.82
C PHE A 66 -17.43 -20.48 -1.46
N SER A 67 -18.40 -21.39 -1.63
CA SER A 67 -18.13 -22.72 -2.18
C SER A 67 -17.63 -22.62 -3.63
N ASN A 68 -18.19 -21.74 -4.45
CA ASN A 68 -17.80 -21.55 -5.85
C ASN A 68 -16.31 -21.16 -5.99
N TRP A 69 -15.77 -20.40 -5.05
CA TRP A 69 -14.35 -20.04 -5.04
C TRP A 69 -13.40 -21.22 -4.78
N PHE A 70 -13.90 -22.31 -4.19
CA PHE A 70 -13.11 -23.48 -3.85
C PHE A 70 -13.44 -24.71 -4.69
N THR A 71 -14.54 -24.68 -5.45
CA THR A 71 -14.98 -25.81 -6.27
C THR A 71 -14.74 -25.60 -7.76
N ASP A 72 -14.80 -24.36 -8.25
CA ASP A 72 -14.53 -24.06 -9.64
C ASP A 72 -13.01 -24.01 -9.90
N ALA A 73 -12.54 -24.92 -10.76
CA ALA A 73 -11.12 -25.01 -11.12
C ALA A 73 -10.56 -23.69 -11.71
N ASN A 74 -11.37 -22.95 -12.49
CA ASN A 74 -10.97 -21.69 -13.09
C ASN A 74 -10.82 -20.62 -12.02
N GLU A 75 -11.74 -20.57 -11.04
CA GLU A 75 -11.68 -19.62 -9.92
C GLU A 75 -10.47 -19.90 -9.03
N ILE A 76 -10.20 -21.16 -8.72
CA ILE A 76 -9.02 -21.57 -7.94
C ILE A 76 -7.73 -21.16 -8.67
N GLN A 77 -7.66 -21.38 -9.99
CA GLN A 77 -6.50 -21.01 -10.78
C GLN A 77 -6.29 -19.49 -10.79
N LEU A 78 -7.36 -18.72 -10.96
CA LEU A 78 -7.33 -17.26 -10.97
C LEU A 78 -6.89 -16.70 -9.60
N LEU A 79 -7.45 -17.21 -8.51
CA LEU A 79 -7.04 -16.86 -7.14
C LEU A 79 -5.56 -17.16 -6.89
N ARG A 80 -5.12 -18.37 -7.24
CA ARG A 80 -3.72 -18.77 -7.07
C ARG A 80 -2.77 -17.86 -7.85
N GLN A 81 -3.15 -17.48 -9.08
CA GLN A 81 -2.35 -16.61 -9.92
C GLN A 81 -2.26 -15.20 -9.34
N THR A 82 -3.39 -14.58 -9.00
CA THR A 82 -3.43 -13.22 -8.46
C THR A 82 -2.77 -13.14 -7.08
N LEU A 83 -2.94 -14.16 -6.24
CA LEU A 83 -2.26 -14.25 -4.95
C LEU A 83 -0.73 -14.36 -5.12
N LYS A 84 -0.25 -15.15 -6.08
CA LYS A 84 1.19 -15.23 -6.39
C LYS A 84 1.76 -13.87 -6.81
N VAL A 85 1.02 -13.10 -7.63
CA VAL A 85 1.44 -11.74 -8.02
C VAL A 85 1.46 -10.81 -6.82
N SER A 86 0.42 -10.84 -5.97
CA SER A 86 0.37 -10.05 -4.73
C SER A 86 1.54 -10.37 -3.80
N LEU A 87 1.84 -11.65 -3.59
CA LEU A 87 2.96 -12.08 -2.74
C LEU A 87 4.32 -11.65 -3.32
N LYS A 88 4.52 -11.76 -4.64
CA LYS A 88 5.73 -11.25 -5.30
C LYS A 88 5.87 -9.74 -5.14
N ALA A 89 4.79 -8.99 -5.33
CA ALA A 89 4.78 -7.54 -5.15
C ALA A 89 5.15 -7.17 -3.70
N TYR A 90 4.53 -7.83 -2.71
CA TYR A 90 4.86 -7.63 -1.30
C TYR A 90 6.32 -7.98 -0.99
N ALA A 91 6.82 -9.11 -1.48
CA ALA A 91 8.20 -9.52 -1.26
C ALA A 91 9.21 -8.49 -1.82
N ILE A 92 8.96 -7.93 -3.00
CA ILE A 92 9.80 -6.87 -3.58
C ILE A 92 9.76 -5.60 -2.73
N MET A 93 8.56 -5.17 -2.31
CA MET A 93 8.41 -4.00 -1.43
C MET A 93 9.10 -4.20 -0.08
N LEU A 94 9.02 -5.41 0.48
CA LEU A 94 9.65 -5.75 1.75
C LEU A 94 11.18 -5.85 1.63
N LEU A 95 11.68 -6.60 0.65
CA LEU A 95 13.10 -6.93 0.54
C LEU A 95 13.95 -5.84 -0.13
N ILE A 96 13.35 -5.01 -0.96
CA ILE A 96 14.02 -3.92 -1.67
C ILE A 96 13.56 -2.57 -1.15
N GLY A 97 12.24 -2.31 -1.14
CA GLY A 97 11.68 -1.02 -0.78
C GLY A 97 11.96 -0.63 0.67
N THR A 98 11.78 -1.56 1.62
CA THR A 98 12.00 -1.29 3.05
C THR A 98 13.48 -1.01 3.38
N PRO A 99 14.46 -1.84 2.99
CA PRO A 99 15.87 -1.53 3.25
C PRO A 99 16.34 -0.24 2.58
N LEU A 100 15.98 -0.02 1.32
CA LEU A 100 16.31 1.24 0.64
C LEU A 100 15.70 2.43 1.38
N GLY A 101 14.43 2.34 1.77
CA GLY A 101 13.75 3.39 2.53
C GLY A 101 14.45 3.70 3.86
N LEU A 102 14.88 2.67 4.60
CA LEU A 102 15.63 2.82 5.85
C LEU A 102 17.01 3.45 5.63
N PHE A 103 17.77 3.04 4.61
CA PHE A 103 19.07 3.62 4.30
C PHE A 103 18.99 5.10 3.93
N PHE A 104 18.03 5.48 3.08
CA PHE A 104 17.85 6.88 2.72
C PHE A 104 17.28 7.72 3.87
N ALA A 105 16.43 7.14 4.72
CA ALA A 105 15.98 7.78 5.93
C ALA A 105 17.14 8.06 6.90
N TYR A 106 18.06 7.12 7.03
CA TYR A 106 19.28 7.29 7.82
C TYR A 106 20.20 8.37 7.24
N TYR A 107 20.34 8.41 5.89
CA TYR A 107 21.07 9.50 5.21
C TYR A 107 20.51 10.87 5.58
N ILE A 108 19.18 11.02 5.59
CA ILE A 108 18.50 12.27 5.97
C ILE A 108 18.68 12.55 7.48
N PHE A 109 18.58 11.52 8.32
CA PHE A 109 18.76 11.62 9.78
C PHE A 109 20.15 12.17 10.15
N LYS A 110 21.20 11.66 9.53
CA LYS A 110 22.58 12.13 9.74
C LYS A 110 22.85 13.50 9.10
N LYS A 111 21.85 14.14 8.48
CA LYS A 111 21.97 15.47 7.83
C LYS A 111 23.12 15.56 6.85
N LEU A 112 23.38 14.48 6.10
CA LEU A 112 24.46 14.43 5.12
C LEU A 112 24.24 15.46 3.98
N PRO A 113 25.30 15.84 3.22
CA PRO A 113 25.20 16.86 2.19
C PRO A 113 24.06 16.62 1.21
N GLY A 114 23.18 17.60 0.99
CA GLY A 114 22.02 17.45 0.10
C GLY A 114 20.80 16.76 0.71
N ALA A 115 20.81 16.33 1.98
CA ALA A 115 19.69 15.62 2.62
C ALA A 115 18.36 16.37 2.51
N MET A 116 18.37 17.70 2.65
CA MET A 116 17.16 18.52 2.53
C MET A 116 16.62 18.54 1.10
N PHE A 117 17.49 18.62 0.10
CA PHE A 117 17.10 18.56 -1.31
C PHE A 117 16.54 17.18 -1.68
N PHE A 118 17.20 16.10 -1.23
CA PHE A 118 16.69 14.74 -1.42
C PHE A 118 15.32 14.54 -0.76
N ARG A 119 15.13 15.03 0.46
CA ARG A 119 13.85 14.96 1.15
C ARG A 119 12.74 15.62 0.32
N PHE A 120 12.99 16.81 -0.24
CA PHE A 120 12.04 17.51 -1.09
C PHE A 120 11.75 16.73 -2.39
N LEU A 121 12.79 16.29 -3.08
CA LEU A 121 12.68 15.56 -4.33
C LEU A 121 11.91 14.24 -4.18
N LEU A 122 12.18 13.49 -3.11
CA LEU A 122 11.50 12.21 -2.83
C LEU A 122 10.03 12.38 -2.45
N PHE A 123 9.67 13.53 -1.87
CA PHE A 123 8.28 13.80 -1.51
C PHE A 123 7.44 14.30 -2.69
N MET A 124 8.08 14.90 -3.70
CA MET A 124 7.40 15.49 -4.85
C MET A 124 6.39 14.54 -5.57
N PRO A 125 6.73 13.26 -5.82
CA PRO A 125 5.79 12.33 -6.45
C PRO A 125 4.51 12.10 -5.64
N SER A 126 4.54 12.19 -4.32
CA SER A 126 3.38 11.96 -3.46
C SER A 126 2.34 13.10 -3.49
N ILE A 127 2.72 14.27 -4.00
CA ILE A 127 1.83 15.44 -4.13
C ILE A 127 1.03 15.36 -5.43
N ILE A 128 1.57 14.69 -6.44
CA ILE A 128 0.95 14.59 -7.78
C ILE A 128 -0.16 13.52 -7.74
N ALA A 129 -1.30 13.81 -8.36
CA ALA A 129 -2.37 12.82 -8.48
C ALA A 129 -1.85 11.54 -9.16
N SER A 130 -2.16 10.38 -8.57
CA SER A 130 -1.64 9.08 -9.02
C SER A 130 -1.87 8.82 -10.50
N ILE A 131 -3.05 9.14 -11.02
CA ILE A 131 -3.38 8.92 -12.43
C ILE A 131 -2.51 9.76 -13.39
N VAL A 132 -2.18 11.00 -12.99
CA VAL A 132 -1.31 11.90 -13.76
C VAL A 132 0.11 11.33 -13.78
N LEU A 133 0.61 10.92 -12.63
CA LEU A 133 1.96 10.38 -12.51
C LEU A 133 2.11 9.06 -13.29
N VAL A 134 1.12 8.16 -13.21
CA VAL A 134 1.08 6.93 -14.04
C VAL A 134 1.06 7.27 -15.52
N THR A 135 0.29 8.27 -15.94
CA THR A 135 0.21 8.68 -17.35
C THR A 135 1.55 9.19 -17.84
N ILE A 136 2.21 10.07 -17.09
CA ILE A 136 3.55 10.55 -17.42
C ILE A 136 4.54 9.39 -17.51
N PHE A 137 4.50 8.46 -16.55
CA PHE A 137 5.39 7.30 -16.54
C PHE A 137 5.13 6.36 -17.73
N ARG A 138 3.88 6.16 -18.14
CA ARG A 138 3.54 5.40 -19.34
C ARG A 138 4.13 6.04 -20.59
N TYR A 139 3.96 7.35 -20.78
CA TYR A 139 4.58 8.04 -21.91
C TYR A 139 6.09 7.89 -21.91
N PHE A 140 6.72 8.01 -20.74
CA PHE A 140 8.15 7.80 -20.62
C PHE A 140 8.58 6.39 -21.02
N THR A 141 7.89 5.35 -20.54
CA THR A 141 8.23 3.95 -20.83
C THR A 141 7.86 3.50 -22.25
N ASP A 142 6.81 4.07 -22.83
CA ASP A 142 6.33 3.63 -24.15
C ASP A 142 7.00 4.40 -25.30
N TYR A 143 7.46 5.64 -25.08
CA TYR A 143 8.04 6.48 -26.13
C TYR A 143 9.50 6.86 -25.86
N VAL A 144 9.82 7.37 -24.67
CA VAL A 144 11.16 7.92 -24.40
C VAL A 144 12.20 6.80 -24.23
N VAL A 145 11.89 5.77 -23.46
CA VAL A 145 12.82 4.65 -23.22
C VAL A 145 13.17 3.91 -24.51
N PRO A 146 12.25 3.55 -25.41
CA PRO A 146 12.58 2.92 -26.68
C PRO A 146 13.51 3.79 -27.55
N GLU A 147 13.31 5.10 -27.60
CA GLU A 147 14.18 6.00 -28.36
C GLU A 147 15.61 6.06 -27.78
N ILE A 148 15.73 6.15 -26.45
CA ILE A 148 17.05 6.10 -25.78
C ILE A 148 17.77 4.76 -26.10
N LEU A 149 17.05 3.65 -26.03
CA LEU A 149 17.62 2.33 -26.29
C LEU A 149 18.03 2.15 -27.75
N LYS A 150 17.29 2.73 -28.70
CA LYS A 150 17.70 2.77 -30.13
C LYS A 150 19.03 3.51 -30.30
N ILE A 151 19.22 4.64 -29.64
CA ILE A 151 20.50 5.39 -29.66
C ILE A 151 21.63 4.50 -29.11
N ALA A 152 21.35 3.71 -28.07
CA ALA A 152 22.28 2.75 -27.49
C ALA A 152 22.45 1.45 -28.33
N LYS A 153 21.81 1.36 -29.51
CA LYS A 153 21.81 0.17 -30.40
C LYS A 153 21.22 -1.09 -29.74
N ILE A 154 20.31 -0.91 -28.74
CA ILE A 154 19.57 -1.99 -28.11
C ILE A 154 18.17 -1.99 -28.70
N SER A 155 17.81 -3.06 -29.43
CA SER A 155 16.46 -3.23 -29.96
C SER A 155 15.55 -3.89 -28.94
N LEU A 156 14.40 -3.30 -28.67
CA LEU A 156 13.33 -3.93 -27.91
C LEU A 156 12.28 -4.48 -28.88
N GLU A 157 11.88 -5.73 -28.68
CA GLU A 157 10.78 -6.33 -29.46
C GLU A 157 9.41 -5.72 -29.11
N SER A 158 9.28 -5.15 -27.91
CA SER A 158 8.05 -4.52 -27.41
C SER A 158 8.39 -3.46 -26.35
N THR A 159 7.46 -2.52 -26.11
CA THR A 159 7.64 -1.54 -25.02
C THR A 159 7.69 -2.24 -23.65
N LEU A 160 8.27 -1.59 -22.65
CA LEU A 160 8.44 -2.17 -21.32
C LEU A 160 7.11 -2.59 -20.68
N LEU A 161 6.02 -1.87 -20.96
CA LEU A 161 4.68 -2.17 -20.45
C LEU A 161 3.90 -3.16 -21.33
N SER A 162 4.28 -3.35 -22.60
CA SER A 162 3.64 -4.32 -23.49
C SER A 162 4.24 -5.72 -23.39
N GLY A 163 5.53 -5.82 -23.09
CA GLY A 163 6.26 -7.09 -22.95
C GLY A 163 5.81 -7.90 -21.72
N LYS A 164 5.48 -9.18 -21.90
CA LYS A 164 5.11 -10.06 -20.78
C LYS A 164 6.22 -10.23 -19.74
N GLY A 165 7.49 -10.18 -20.16
CA GLY A 165 8.64 -10.36 -19.26
C GLY A 165 9.02 -9.10 -18.48
N THR A 166 8.76 -7.91 -19.05
CA THR A 166 9.19 -6.62 -18.49
C THR A 166 8.10 -5.88 -17.72
N ARG A 167 6.82 -6.12 -18.07
CA ARG A 167 5.67 -5.40 -17.53
C ARG A 167 5.61 -5.39 -16.01
N PHE A 168 5.70 -6.55 -15.38
CA PHE A 168 5.64 -6.65 -13.92
C PHE A 168 6.78 -5.87 -13.25
N ALA A 169 8.01 -6.00 -13.75
CA ALA A 169 9.16 -5.27 -13.24
C ALA A 169 8.99 -3.76 -13.38
N THR A 170 8.45 -3.30 -14.53
CA THR A 170 8.20 -1.88 -14.82
C THR A 170 7.13 -1.30 -13.87
N VAL A 171 6.03 -2.02 -13.66
CA VAL A 171 4.98 -1.62 -12.70
C VAL A 171 5.53 -1.61 -11.27
N MET A 172 6.34 -2.59 -10.90
CA MET A 172 6.96 -2.64 -9.57
C MET A 172 7.97 -1.52 -9.35
N PHE A 173 8.78 -1.19 -10.37
CA PHE A 173 9.69 -0.04 -10.30
C PHE A 173 8.92 1.27 -10.05
N TYR A 174 7.82 1.49 -10.77
CA TYR A 174 6.96 2.65 -10.53
C TYR A 174 6.43 2.69 -9.09
N ASN A 175 5.88 1.57 -8.61
CA ASN A 175 5.32 1.50 -7.25
C ASN A 175 6.40 1.70 -6.18
N LEU A 176 7.59 1.12 -6.35
CA LEU A 176 8.74 1.39 -5.48
C LEU A 176 9.09 2.87 -5.48
N PHE A 177 9.20 3.49 -6.64
CA PHE A 177 9.57 4.91 -6.77
C PHE A 177 8.56 5.84 -6.07
N VAL A 178 7.26 5.63 -6.27
CA VAL A 178 6.22 6.48 -5.68
C VAL A 178 6.08 6.28 -4.18
N SER A 179 6.14 5.03 -3.70
CA SER A 179 6.02 4.72 -2.26
C SER A 179 7.28 5.07 -1.47
N PHE A 180 8.42 5.15 -2.15
CA PHE A 180 9.72 5.36 -1.56
C PHE A 180 9.79 6.68 -0.76
N GLY A 181 9.36 7.79 -1.35
CA GLY A 181 9.39 9.10 -0.71
C GLY A 181 8.62 9.15 0.60
N THR A 182 7.41 8.60 0.62
CA THR A 182 6.57 8.56 1.82
C THR A 182 7.22 7.69 2.91
N SER A 183 7.76 6.53 2.55
CA SER A 183 8.43 5.62 3.48
C SER A 183 9.67 6.27 4.10
N VAL A 184 10.51 6.92 3.27
CA VAL A 184 11.71 7.64 3.73
C VAL A 184 11.36 8.74 4.72
N LEU A 185 10.30 9.52 4.44
CA LEU A 185 9.86 10.58 5.35
C LEU A 185 9.41 10.04 6.70
N LEU A 186 8.61 8.97 6.72
CA LEU A 186 8.09 8.38 7.95
C LEU A 186 9.23 7.77 8.79
N TYR A 187 10.16 7.05 8.18
CA TYR A 187 11.34 6.54 8.86
C TYR A 187 12.25 7.66 9.36
N SER A 188 12.56 8.67 8.53
CA SER A 188 13.43 9.78 8.94
C SER A 188 12.83 10.60 10.08
N ASN A 189 11.52 10.82 10.10
CA ASN A 189 10.83 11.48 11.19
C ASN A 189 10.91 10.66 12.49
N LYS A 190 10.80 9.31 12.39
CA LYS A 190 10.97 8.47 13.57
C LYS A 190 12.40 8.46 14.08
N MET A 191 13.38 8.39 13.18
CA MET A 191 14.80 8.48 13.52
C MET A 191 15.14 9.82 14.18
N ALA A 192 14.55 10.93 13.73
CA ALA A 192 14.76 12.26 14.31
C ALA A 192 14.28 12.37 15.78
N ASN A 193 13.47 11.44 16.27
CA ASN A 193 13.04 11.38 17.66
C ASN A 193 13.98 10.53 18.54
N ILE A 194 15.06 9.98 18.00
CA ILE A 194 16.10 9.30 18.78
C ILE A 194 16.83 10.37 19.57
N SER A 195 17.05 10.11 20.91
CA SER A 195 17.76 11.07 21.76
C SER A 195 19.18 11.32 21.22
N PRO A 196 19.57 12.59 21.05
CA PRO A 196 20.94 12.93 20.64
C PRO A 196 21.99 12.33 21.57
N GLU A 197 21.70 12.22 22.87
CA GLU A 197 22.61 11.65 23.87
C GLU A 197 22.99 10.18 23.56
N ILE A 198 22.06 9.41 22.98
CA ILE A 198 22.35 8.01 22.56
C ILE A 198 23.31 7.99 21.38
N VAL A 199 23.12 8.92 20.43
CA VAL A 199 23.97 9.01 19.23
C VAL A 199 25.38 9.50 19.62
N GLU A 200 25.47 10.54 20.46
CA GLU A 200 26.73 11.07 20.97
C GLU A 200 27.50 10.04 21.81
N ALA A 201 26.83 9.30 22.67
CA ALA A 201 27.45 8.22 23.43
C ALA A 201 28.03 7.13 22.51
N ALA A 202 27.30 6.75 21.47
CA ALA A 202 27.78 5.77 20.49
C ALA A 202 29.01 6.29 19.70
N GLU A 203 29.03 7.56 19.37
CA GLU A 203 30.19 8.20 18.71
C GLU A 203 31.42 8.20 19.63
N LEU A 204 31.23 8.47 20.94
CA LEU A 204 32.32 8.40 21.93
C LEU A 204 32.85 6.96 22.13
N ASP A 205 31.99 5.97 22.02
CA ASP A 205 32.37 4.54 22.06
C ASP A 205 33.05 4.06 20.75
N GLY A 206 33.20 4.94 19.73
CA GLY A 206 33.85 4.62 18.47
C GLY A 206 33.00 3.77 17.53
N VAL A 207 31.68 3.77 17.69
CA VAL A 207 30.75 3.04 16.83
C VAL A 207 30.75 3.65 15.43
N ASN A 208 30.99 2.83 14.39
CA ASN A 208 30.92 3.31 13.01
C ASN A 208 29.48 3.45 12.52
N ALA A 209 29.26 4.18 11.43
CA ALA A 209 27.94 4.49 10.89
C ALA A 209 27.10 3.23 10.57
N PHE A 210 27.73 2.13 10.17
CA PHE A 210 27.04 0.89 9.87
C PHE A 210 26.56 0.19 11.17
N GLN A 211 27.39 0.18 12.19
CA GLN A 211 27.04 -0.36 13.51
C GLN A 211 25.95 0.50 14.17
N GLU A 212 26.07 1.83 14.11
CA GLU A 212 25.02 2.76 14.58
C GLU A 212 23.68 2.48 13.89
N PHE A 213 23.68 2.33 12.57
CA PHE A 213 22.46 2.04 11.82
C PHE A 213 21.80 0.75 12.26
N PHE A 214 22.54 -0.37 12.32
CA PHE A 214 21.94 -1.68 12.60
C PHE A 214 21.64 -1.92 14.08
N PHE A 215 22.49 -1.43 15.00
CA PHE A 215 22.37 -1.75 16.42
C PHE A 215 21.68 -0.67 17.25
N ILE A 216 21.58 0.56 16.74
CA ILE A 216 20.95 1.66 17.46
C ILE A 216 19.71 2.14 16.71
N VAL A 217 19.85 2.57 15.46
CA VAL A 217 18.78 3.24 14.72
C VAL A 217 17.65 2.28 14.34
N ILE A 218 17.95 1.10 13.79
CA ILE A 218 16.91 0.12 13.42
C ILE A 218 16.10 -0.33 14.64
N PRO A 219 16.70 -0.76 15.78
CA PRO A 219 15.93 -1.12 16.96
C PRO A 219 15.06 0.01 17.52
N GLN A 220 15.56 1.24 17.52
CA GLN A 220 14.80 2.41 17.97
C GLN A 220 13.61 2.76 17.04
N THR A 221 13.74 2.45 15.73
CA THR A 221 12.68 2.68 14.75
C THR A 221 11.77 1.47 14.55
N PHE A 222 12.02 0.36 15.24
CA PHE A 222 11.30 -0.91 15.04
C PHE A 222 9.78 -0.80 15.24
N SER A 223 9.32 0.07 16.15
CA SER A 223 7.89 0.31 16.35
C SER A 223 7.19 0.82 15.08
N THR A 224 7.83 1.70 14.32
CA THR A 224 7.32 2.19 13.04
C THR A 224 7.47 1.13 11.94
N LEU A 225 8.59 0.44 11.91
CA LEU A 225 8.82 -0.66 10.97
C LEU A 225 7.78 -1.77 11.13
N SER A 226 7.44 -2.17 12.36
CA SER A 226 6.42 -3.20 12.60
C SER A 226 5.03 -2.81 12.11
N VAL A 227 4.65 -1.53 12.22
CA VAL A 227 3.40 -1.04 11.63
C VAL A 227 3.39 -1.21 10.11
N PHE A 228 4.49 -0.87 9.43
CA PHE A 228 4.60 -1.06 7.98
C PHE A 228 4.59 -2.54 7.58
N LEU A 229 5.21 -3.41 8.37
CA LEU A 229 5.18 -4.85 8.13
C LEU A 229 3.75 -5.40 8.21
N VAL A 230 3.01 -5.05 9.27
CA VAL A 230 1.62 -5.49 9.46
C VAL A 230 0.70 -4.95 8.37
N THR A 231 0.80 -3.64 8.06
CA THR A 231 0.00 -3.03 6.97
C THR A 231 0.37 -3.58 5.61
N GLY A 232 1.65 -3.91 5.40
CA GLY A 232 2.13 -4.55 4.18
C GLY A 232 1.54 -5.95 3.97
N VAL A 233 1.42 -6.75 5.05
CA VAL A 233 0.73 -8.06 4.99
C VAL A 233 -0.74 -7.87 4.62
N ALA A 234 -1.44 -6.91 5.19
CA ALA A 234 -2.82 -6.59 4.82
C ALA A 234 -2.93 -6.13 3.34
N ALA A 235 -1.93 -5.41 2.86
CA ALA A 235 -1.87 -4.94 1.48
C ALA A 235 -1.73 -6.08 0.44
N ILE A 236 -1.30 -7.29 0.81
CA ILE A 236 -1.30 -8.46 -0.08
C ILE A 236 -2.71 -8.71 -0.65
N PHE A 237 -3.73 -8.48 0.16
CA PHE A 237 -5.13 -8.73 -0.20
C PHE A 237 -5.84 -7.54 -0.85
N THR A 238 -5.37 -6.32 -0.62
CA THR A 238 -6.10 -5.10 -0.99
C THR A 238 -5.39 -4.22 -2.02
N ASN A 239 -4.06 -4.32 -2.15
CA ASN A 239 -3.30 -3.47 -3.04
C ASN A 239 -3.43 -3.90 -4.51
N GLU A 240 -3.83 -2.98 -5.36
CA GLU A 240 -3.92 -3.18 -6.81
C GLU A 240 -2.63 -2.84 -7.56
N ILE A 241 -1.60 -2.31 -6.90
CA ILE A 241 -0.33 -1.83 -7.49
C ILE A 241 -0.51 -0.90 -8.70
N ASN A 242 -1.50 -0.01 -8.65
CA ASN A 242 -1.89 0.91 -9.72
C ASN A 242 -2.29 0.25 -11.05
N ASN A 243 -2.68 -1.03 -11.05
CA ASN A 243 -3.08 -1.74 -12.27
C ASN A 243 -4.20 -1.05 -13.03
N PHE A 244 -5.22 -0.53 -12.32
CA PHE A 244 -6.29 0.23 -12.95
C PHE A 244 -5.77 1.47 -13.67
N SER A 245 -4.90 2.23 -13.03
CA SER A 245 -4.31 3.43 -13.61
C SER A 245 -3.41 3.13 -14.83
N PHE A 246 -2.72 1.97 -14.82
CA PHE A 246 -1.89 1.54 -15.93
C PHE A 246 -2.69 0.95 -17.09
N PHE A 247 -3.65 0.09 -16.82
CA PHE A 247 -4.27 -0.77 -17.84
C PHE A 247 -5.77 -0.63 -17.94
N ASN A 248 -6.40 0.20 -17.11
CA ASN A 248 -7.86 0.30 -16.98
C ASN A 248 -8.48 -1.09 -16.73
N TYR A 249 -9.50 -1.45 -17.49
CA TYR A 249 -10.14 -2.78 -17.44
C TYR A 249 -9.44 -3.84 -18.29
N ASN A 250 -8.27 -3.54 -18.87
CA ASN A 250 -7.54 -4.52 -19.67
C ASN A 250 -6.77 -5.48 -18.76
N TRP A 251 -7.32 -6.67 -18.59
CA TRP A 251 -6.75 -7.71 -17.73
C TRP A 251 -5.35 -8.14 -18.17
N LYS A 252 -4.39 -8.02 -17.27
CA LYS A 252 -3.01 -8.46 -17.47
C LYS A 252 -2.64 -9.48 -16.40
N PRO A 253 -2.61 -10.79 -16.74
CA PRO A 253 -2.40 -11.87 -15.77
C PRO A 253 -1.10 -11.78 -14.98
N ASP A 254 -0.06 -11.21 -15.55
CA ASP A 254 1.27 -11.06 -14.97
C ASP A 254 1.40 -9.94 -13.93
N THR A 255 0.47 -8.98 -13.94
CA THR A 255 0.44 -7.86 -12.98
C THR A 255 -0.81 -7.85 -12.11
N ALA A 256 -1.83 -8.64 -12.46
CA ALA A 256 -3.09 -8.65 -11.74
C ALA A 256 -2.93 -9.22 -10.32
N THR A 257 -3.04 -8.34 -9.32
CA THR A 257 -3.05 -8.70 -7.90
C THR A 257 -4.44 -9.13 -7.45
N LEU A 258 -4.52 -9.71 -6.26
CA LEU A 258 -5.80 -10.07 -5.64
C LEU A 258 -6.68 -8.81 -5.39
N GLY A 259 -6.07 -7.71 -4.94
CA GLY A 259 -6.76 -6.43 -4.79
C GLY A 259 -7.34 -5.91 -6.10
N PHE A 260 -6.57 -6.03 -7.20
CA PHE A 260 -7.07 -5.65 -8.53
C PHE A 260 -8.19 -6.59 -9.02
N LEU A 261 -8.12 -7.88 -8.76
CA LEU A 261 -9.20 -8.82 -9.09
C LEU A 261 -10.51 -8.44 -8.40
N MET A 262 -10.45 -8.11 -7.10
CA MET A 262 -11.63 -7.68 -6.33
C MET A 262 -12.21 -6.38 -6.90
N TYR A 263 -11.36 -5.40 -7.16
CA TYR A 263 -11.76 -4.13 -7.77
C TYR A 263 -12.39 -4.34 -9.15
N TYR A 264 -11.75 -5.10 -10.03
CA TYR A 264 -12.21 -5.40 -11.39
C TYR A 264 -13.60 -6.04 -11.40
N ARG A 265 -13.81 -7.06 -10.55
CA ARG A 265 -15.12 -7.74 -10.43
C ARG A 265 -16.22 -6.82 -9.91
N THR A 266 -15.91 -5.99 -8.92
CA THR A 266 -16.88 -5.04 -8.37
C THR A 266 -17.31 -4.02 -9.42
N GLN A 267 -16.41 -3.52 -10.24
CA GLN A 267 -16.71 -2.56 -11.28
C GLN A 267 -17.48 -3.20 -12.44
N LYS A 268 -17.12 -4.44 -12.82
CA LYS A 268 -17.83 -5.18 -13.86
C LYS A 268 -19.28 -5.46 -13.44
N ALA A 269 -19.50 -5.92 -12.22
CA ALA A 269 -20.85 -6.14 -11.67
C ALA A 269 -21.70 -4.85 -11.65
N LYS A 270 -21.09 -3.71 -11.28
CA LYS A 270 -21.79 -2.41 -11.35
C LYS A 270 -22.20 -2.02 -12.77
N ALA A 271 -21.34 -2.26 -13.76
CA ALA A 271 -21.64 -1.96 -15.14
C ALA A 271 -22.77 -2.84 -15.69
N GLU A 272 -22.86 -4.09 -15.29
CA GLU A 272 -23.93 -5.02 -15.65
C GLU A 272 -25.29 -4.65 -15.01
N ILE A 273 -25.29 -4.10 -13.79
CA ILE A 273 -26.52 -3.63 -13.11
C ILE A 273 -27.02 -2.30 -13.67
N SER A 274 -26.15 -1.48 -14.26
CA SER A 274 -26.49 -0.16 -14.78
C SER A 274 -27.01 -0.15 -16.23
N GLN A 275 -27.00 -1.30 -16.91
CA GLN A 275 -27.60 -1.52 -18.24
C GLN A 275 -28.99 -2.12 -18.12
#